data_6c59433fb2512d9bc3caa88d03ae40b0
#
_entry.id   6c59433fb2512d9bc3caa88d03ae40b0
#
_cell.length_a   1.000
_cell.length_b   1.000
_cell.length_c   1.000
_cell.angle_alpha   90.00
_cell.angle_beta   90.00
_cell.angle_gamma   90.00
#
_symmetry.space_group_name_H-M   'P 1'
#
loop_
_entity.id
_entity.type
_entity.pdbx_description
1 polymer ?
#
loop_
_entity_poly.entity_id
_entity_poly.type
_entity_poly.pdbx_seq_one_letter_code
_entity_poly.pdbx_strand_id
1 'polypeptide(L)'
;MDFSPADLFRSTKTGSRSSLDRVNKQLSASRGTFRQKVHIGVLVATVALVAYGAIIIWSASQFKADASFSRHLLGIGIGAVLAVLVWRTDLRGISNFSTALLVIDLIVIFSPKIPGLSYTGGLGMTGWIKIPGIGLTFQPVELAKLITIFFIATLGSQYNGRIDTVRDYVKLCGMLSIPFLAVVAMGDLGSGLVVLVSGAIVICMSGARREWVLSTLALLVGLVALVLALDSVFDSLLGHDVLIKQYQMNRLTVFIDPDNADSDDAYSLQQSLIAVGSGGFFGKGLGHATQSAGGFLPEFHTDFVFAFLSETFGFCGSFLLLCLYVLLIFSTIRVAFKCESLFLRLSCVGIVGMWAFQTFENIGMCIGMMPITGIPLPFISFGSSSMMIQLLTVGIVQSIWRHRSGAA
;
A
#
# COMPACT_ATOMS: atom_id res chain seq x y z
N MET A 1 -3.57 79.78 11.96
CA MET A 1 -3.52 78.31 11.78
C MET A 1 -2.49 77.78 12.73
N ASP A 2 -2.90 77.46 13.97
CA ASP A 2 -2.02 76.96 15.01
C ASP A 2 -1.80 75.44 14.85
N PHE A 3 -0.60 75.06 14.45
CA PHE A 3 -0.16 73.69 14.43
C PHE A 3 0.39 73.34 15.84
N SER A 4 -0.33 72.53 16.60
CA SER A 4 0.18 72.02 17.87
C SER A 4 1.15 70.82 17.65
N PRO A 5 2.32 70.84 18.34
CA PRO A 5 3.29 69.73 18.24
C PRO A 5 2.78 68.40 18.76
N ALA A 6 1.61 68.38 19.41
CA ALA A 6 1.01 67.16 19.95
C ALA A 6 0.36 66.25 18.89
N ASP A 7 0.08 66.79 17.68
CA ASP A 7 -0.57 65.99 16.61
C ASP A 7 0.41 65.13 15.81
N LEU A 8 1.71 65.46 15.84
CA LEU A 8 2.77 64.70 15.19
C LEU A 8 3.07 63.35 15.90
N PHE A 9 2.78 63.26 17.20
CA PHE A 9 3.04 62.04 17.98
C PHE A 9 1.83 61.08 18.07
N ARG A 10 0.63 61.49 17.64
CA ARG A 10 -0.57 60.64 17.63
C ARG A 10 -0.64 59.75 16.41
N SER A 11 -0.04 60.13 15.27
CA SER A 11 -0.14 59.36 14.00
C SER A 11 0.81 58.16 13.95
N THR A 12 1.89 58.13 14.73
CA THR A 12 2.90 57.06 14.67
C THR A 12 2.60 55.87 15.57
N LYS A 13 1.74 56.01 16.59
CA LYS A 13 1.41 54.87 17.51
C LYS A 13 0.33 53.91 17.02
N THR A 14 -0.56 54.33 16.13
CA THR A 14 -1.63 53.49 15.59
C THR A 14 -1.17 52.58 14.43
N GLY A 15 -0.21 53.04 13.61
CA GLY A 15 0.33 52.24 12.51
C GLY A 15 1.23 51.08 12.97
N SER A 16 1.99 51.27 14.06
CA SER A 16 2.90 50.26 14.60
C SER A 16 2.19 49.10 15.29
N ARG A 17 1.07 49.35 15.98
CA ARG A 17 0.29 48.27 16.63
C ARG A 17 -0.40 47.36 15.60
N SER A 18 -0.95 47.90 14.53
CA SER A 18 -1.61 47.12 13.50
C SER A 18 -0.64 46.27 12.67
N SER A 19 0.59 46.69 12.49
CA SER A 19 1.64 45.89 11.82
C SER A 19 2.17 44.80 12.75
N LEU A 20 2.37 45.08 14.03
CA LEU A 20 2.77 44.08 15.03
C LEU A 20 1.67 43.05 15.26
N ASP A 21 0.40 43.44 15.28
CA ASP A 21 -0.74 42.51 15.37
C ASP A 21 -0.88 41.62 14.12
N ARG A 22 -0.59 42.16 12.92
CA ARG A 22 -0.51 41.36 11.69
C ARG A 22 0.65 40.37 11.73
N VAL A 23 1.85 40.80 12.11
CA VAL A 23 3.03 39.97 12.27
C VAL A 23 2.83 38.92 13.34
N ASN A 24 2.25 39.26 14.49
CA ASN A 24 1.90 38.30 15.55
C ASN A 24 0.81 37.32 15.12
N LYS A 25 -0.18 37.77 14.34
CA LYS A 25 -1.22 36.91 13.75
C LYS A 25 -0.62 35.98 12.68
N GLN A 26 0.34 36.44 11.90
CA GLN A 26 1.09 35.59 10.96
C GLN A 26 2.02 34.62 11.69
N LEU A 27 2.71 35.05 12.75
CA LEU A 27 3.56 34.17 13.56
C LEU A 27 2.75 33.16 14.38
N SER A 28 1.56 33.52 14.87
CA SER A 28 0.65 32.59 15.53
C SER A 28 -0.01 31.61 14.55
N ALA A 29 -0.31 32.06 13.32
CA ALA A 29 -0.77 31.18 12.23
C ALA A 29 0.33 30.20 11.79
N SER A 30 1.62 30.60 11.80
CA SER A 30 2.74 29.70 11.51
C SER A 30 3.02 28.66 12.60
N ARG A 31 2.59 28.92 13.83
CA ARG A 31 2.62 27.97 14.97
C ARG A 31 1.34 27.18 15.10
N GLY A 32 0.78 26.71 13.99
CA GLY A 32 -0.42 25.85 14.02
C GLY A 32 -0.29 24.73 15.07
N THR A 33 -1.39 24.50 15.80
CA THR A 33 -1.44 23.45 16.84
C THR A 33 -1.05 22.11 16.23
N PHE A 34 -0.53 21.17 17.04
CA PHE A 34 -0.17 19.81 16.59
C PHE A 34 -1.28 19.16 15.75
N ARG A 35 -2.55 19.35 16.11
CA ARG A 35 -3.73 18.89 15.35
C ARG A 35 -3.87 19.50 13.96
N GLN A 36 -3.33 20.68 13.71
CA GLN A 36 -3.33 21.28 12.37
C GLN A 36 -2.25 20.65 11.48
N LYS A 37 -1.15 20.16 12.07
CA LYS A 37 0.00 19.58 11.37
C LYS A 37 -0.07 18.07 11.19
N VAL A 38 -0.85 17.36 12.02
CA VAL A 38 -0.97 15.90 12.01
C VAL A 38 -2.44 15.48 12.03
N HIS A 39 -2.82 14.57 11.15
CA HIS A 39 -4.14 13.94 11.17
C HIS A 39 -4.17 12.82 12.21
N ILE A 40 -4.82 13.08 13.34
CA ILE A 40 -4.82 12.19 14.51
C ILE A 40 -5.38 10.80 14.19
N GLY A 41 -6.45 10.71 13.39
CA GLY A 41 -7.07 9.43 13.05
C GLY A 41 -6.11 8.50 12.28
N VAL A 42 -5.33 9.04 11.32
CA VAL A 42 -4.30 8.28 10.61
C VAL A 42 -3.20 7.84 11.58
N LEU A 43 -2.72 8.74 12.46
CA LEU A 43 -1.67 8.42 13.42
C LEU A 43 -2.09 7.32 14.40
N VAL A 44 -3.28 7.44 15.01
CA VAL A 44 -3.80 6.47 15.98
C VAL A 44 -3.99 5.10 15.32
N ALA A 45 -4.61 5.05 14.13
CA ALA A 45 -4.79 3.80 13.39
C ALA A 45 -3.45 3.14 13.06
N THR A 46 -2.46 3.92 12.59
CA THR A 46 -1.13 3.41 12.26
C THR A 46 -0.42 2.87 13.50
N VAL A 47 -0.38 3.62 14.60
CA VAL A 47 0.29 3.18 15.83
C VAL A 47 -0.37 1.92 16.37
N ALA A 48 -1.70 1.83 16.36
CA ALA A 48 -2.43 0.65 16.80
C ALA A 48 -2.15 -0.57 15.90
N LEU A 49 -2.15 -0.40 14.56
CA LEU A 49 -1.81 -1.48 13.61
C LEU A 49 -0.37 -1.96 13.78
N VAL A 50 0.60 -1.03 13.87
CA VAL A 50 2.02 -1.39 14.06
C VAL A 50 2.24 -2.09 15.39
N ALA A 51 1.60 -1.63 16.48
CA ALA A 51 1.69 -2.30 17.78
C ALA A 51 1.07 -3.70 17.72
N TYR A 52 -0.07 -3.85 17.06
CA TYR A 52 -0.73 -5.15 16.87
C TYR A 52 0.13 -6.10 16.04
N GLY A 53 0.68 -5.62 14.91
CA GLY A 53 1.62 -6.38 14.10
C GLY A 53 2.87 -6.79 14.88
N ALA A 54 3.44 -5.89 15.70
CA ALA A 54 4.60 -6.20 16.53
C ALA A 54 4.31 -7.32 17.55
N ILE A 55 3.11 -7.35 18.17
CA ILE A 55 2.70 -8.40 19.09
C ILE A 55 2.59 -9.75 18.34
N ILE A 56 1.97 -9.74 17.15
CA ILE A 56 1.81 -10.94 16.32
C ILE A 56 3.18 -11.48 15.87
N ILE A 57 4.07 -10.60 15.37
CA ILE A 57 5.41 -11.04 14.93
C ILE A 57 6.29 -11.47 16.10
N TRP A 58 6.15 -10.83 17.25
CA TRP A 58 6.81 -11.32 18.48
C TRP A 58 6.35 -12.76 18.83
N SER A 59 5.04 -13.03 18.78
CA SER A 59 4.53 -14.38 19.00
C SER A 59 5.02 -15.37 17.92
N ALA A 60 5.01 -14.96 16.64
CA ALA A 60 5.51 -15.79 15.54
C ALA A 60 6.98 -16.15 15.68
N SER A 61 7.80 -15.22 16.19
CA SER A 61 9.24 -15.43 16.40
C SER A 61 9.57 -16.51 17.44
N GLN A 62 8.62 -16.92 18.27
CA GLN A 62 8.78 -18.02 19.22
C GLN A 62 8.73 -19.38 18.52
N PHE A 63 8.09 -19.47 17.34
CA PHE A 63 7.89 -20.72 16.62
C PHE A 63 8.79 -20.88 15.39
N LYS A 64 9.19 -19.77 14.74
CA LYS A 64 10.01 -19.80 13.52
C LYS A 64 11.18 -18.83 13.63
N ALA A 65 12.40 -19.32 13.51
CA ALA A 65 13.62 -18.51 13.62
C ALA A 65 13.74 -17.43 12.52
N ASP A 66 13.16 -17.70 11.35
CA ASP A 66 13.15 -16.76 10.23
C ASP A 66 12.29 -15.51 10.51
N ALA A 67 11.27 -15.63 11.38
CA ALA A 67 10.44 -14.52 11.86
C ALA A 67 11.20 -13.66 12.89
N SER A 68 12.32 -13.07 12.50
CA SER A 68 13.18 -12.30 13.40
C SER A 68 12.52 -11.01 13.87
N PHE A 69 12.06 -10.98 15.13
CA PHE A 69 11.42 -9.81 15.74
C PHE A 69 12.33 -8.57 15.72
N SER A 70 13.64 -8.74 15.93
CA SER A 70 14.60 -7.62 15.87
C SER A 70 14.69 -6.99 14.48
N ARG A 71 14.65 -7.78 13.38
CA ARG A 71 14.59 -7.23 12.02
C ARG A 71 13.27 -6.48 11.76
N HIS A 72 12.18 -6.98 12.32
CA HIS A 72 10.88 -6.29 12.21
C HIS A 72 10.92 -4.93 12.93
N LEU A 73 11.46 -4.87 14.16
CA LEU A 73 11.65 -3.61 14.90
C LEU A 73 12.57 -2.62 14.18
N LEU A 74 13.65 -3.11 13.54
CA LEU A 74 14.52 -2.26 12.71
C LEU A 74 13.73 -1.66 11.53
N GLY A 75 12.87 -2.46 10.87
CA GLY A 75 11.98 -1.99 9.81
C GLY A 75 11.04 -0.89 10.31
N ILE A 76 10.44 -1.06 11.50
CA ILE A 76 9.60 -0.04 12.15
C ILE A 76 10.42 1.23 12.44
N GLY A 77 11.61 1.10 13.01
CA GLY A 77 12.47 2.24 13.37
C GLY A 77 12.87 3.06 12.14
N ILE A 78 13.38 2.41 11.10
CA ILE A 78 13.77 3.07 9.84
C ILE A 78 12.54 3.69 9.17
N GLY A 79 11.44 2.95 9.09
CA GLY A 79 10.19 3.43 8.51
C GLY A 79 9.63 4.65 9.24
N ALA A 80 9.70 4.68 10.57
CA ALA A 80 9.28 5.84 11.36
C ALA A 80 10.13 7.08 11.09
N VAL A 81 11.45 6.91 10.94
CA VAL A 81 12.35 8.01 10.55
C VAL A 81 11.99 8.52 9.16
N LEU A 82 11.81 7.64 8.18
CA LEU A 82 11.39 8.01 6.82
C LEU A 82 10.04 8.72 6.82
N ALA A 83 9.08 8.24 7.60
CA ALA A 83 7.77 8.87 7.75
C ALA A 83 7.89 10.31 8.26
N VAL A 84 8.72 10.56 9.28
CA VAL A 84 8.95 11.90 9.84
C VAL A 84 9.66 12.82 8.85
N LEU A 85 10.62 12.29 8.09
CA LEU A 85 11.34 13.07 7.06
C LEU A 85 10.35 13.50 5.97
N VAL A 86 9.58 12.58 5.40
CA VAL A 86 8.61 12.89 4.34
C VAL A 86 7.45 13.74 4.84
N TRP A 87 7.00 13.56 6.07
CA TRP A 87 5.97 14.42 6.67
C TRP A 87 6.34 15.91 6.64
N ARG A 88 7.65 16.24 6.68
CA ARG A 88 8.14 17.64 6.65
C ARG A 88 8.22 18.22 5.24
N THR A 89 8.23 17.40 4.20
CA THR A 89 8.41 17.82 2.81
C THR A 89 7.08 18.19 2.16
N ASP A 90 7.09 19.15 1.24
CA ASP A 90 5.95 19.45 0.38
C ASP A 90 6.03 18.62 -0.90
N LEU A 91 5.03 17.79 -1.12
CA LEU A 91 4.99 16.85 -2.25
C LEU A 91 4.36 17.44 -3.52
N ARG A 92 3.85 18.68 -3.48
CA ARG A 92 3.17 19.31 -4.63
C ARG A 92 4.05 19.40 -5.87
N GLY A 93 5.34 19.67 -5.68
CA GLY A 93 6.30 19.78 -6.77
C GLY A 93 6.50 18.50 -7.59
N ILE A 94 6.16 17.33 -7.03
CA ILE A 94 6.30 16.03 -7.72
C ILE A 94 5.42 15.97 -8.97
N SER A 95 4.28 16.66 -8.98
CA SER A 95 3.34 16.69 -10.11
C SER A 95 3.93 17.22 -11.43
N ASN A 96 5.09 17.86 -11.39
CA ASN A 96 5.74 18.40 -12.59
C ASN A 96 6.66 17.38 -13.30
N PHE A 97 6.88 16.21 -12.71
CA PHE A 97 7.93 15.27 -13.12
C PHE A 97 7.37 13.90 -13.56
N SER A 98 6.27 13.86 -14.36
CA SER A 98 5.62 12.60 -14.76
C SER A 98 6.58 11.62 -15.47
N THR A 99 7.38 12.09 -16.42
CA THR A 99 8.35 11.25 -17.15
C THR A 99 9.44 10.71 -16.23
N ALA A 100 9.95 11.56 -15.31
CA ALA A 100 10.96 11.13 -14.34
C ALA A 100 10.38 10.07 -13.38
N LEU A 101 9.13 10.22 -12.94
CA LEU A 101 8.46 9.22 -12.11
C LEU A 101 8.38 7.86 -12.82
N LEU A 102 7.99 7.83 -14.10
CA LEU A 102 7.95 6.57 -14.86
C LEU A 102 9.33 5.94 -15.00
N VAL A 103 10.35 6.73 -15.34
CA VAL A 103 11.73 6.24 -15.50
C VAL A 103 12.27 5.68 -14.18
N ILE A 104 12.07 6.42 -13.08
CA ILE A 104 12.48 5.97 -11.73
C ILE A 104 11.73 4.70 -11.36
N ASP A 105 10.41 4.62 -11.63
CA ASP A 105 9.59 3.46 -11.35
C ASP A 105 10.15 2.20 -12.05
N LEU A 106 10.42 2.29 -13.34
CA LEU A 106 11.00 1.19 -14.11
C LEU A 106 12.41 0.80 -13.61
N ILE A 107 13.26 1.78 -13.30
CA ILE A 107 14.58 1.51 -12.70
C ILE A 107 14.43 0.76 -11.38
N VAL A 108 13.50 1.19 -10.51
CA VAL A 108 13.23 0.53 -9.23
C VAL A 108 12.71 -0.88 -9.44
N ILE A 109 11.75 -1.10 -10.35
CA ILE A 109 11.18 -2.43 -10.65
C ILE A 109 12.26 -3.38 -11.14
N PHE A 110 13.13 -2.96 -12.07
CA PHE A 110 14.16 -3.82 -12.64
C PHE A 110 15.45 -3.88 -11.83
N SER A 111 15.60 -3.11 -10.77
CA SER A 111 16.82 -3.06 -9.94
C SER A 111 17.26 -4.42 -9.37
N PRO A 112 16.37 -5.41 -9.03
CA PRO A 112 16.83 -6.72 -8.60
C PRO A 112 17.52 -7.57 -9.67
N LYS A 113 17.37 -7.21 -10.96
CA LYS A 113 18.08 -7.89 -12.06
C LYS A 113 19.52 -7.40 -12.27
N ILE A 114 19.93 -6.34 -11.55
CA ILE A 114 21.30 -5.82 -11.65
C ILE A 114 22.27 -6.84 -11.01
N PRO A 115 23.30 -7.33 -11.75
CA PRO A 115 24.28 -8.25 -11.19
C PRO A 115 24.94 -7.69 -9.94
N GLY A 116 25.07 -8.52 -8.90
CA GLY A 116 25.64 -8.12 -7.60
C GLY A 116 24.67 -7.51 -6.58
N LEU A 117 23.47 -7.10 -7.01
CA LEU A 117 22.41 -6.61 -6.09
C LEU A 117 21.34 -7.68 -5.83
N SER A 118 21.16 -8.64 -6.72
CA SER A 118 20.11 -9.66 -6.66
C SER A 118 20.29 -10.61 -5.48
N TYR A 119 19.16 -10.87 -4.78
CA TYR A 119 19.06 -11.89 -3.75
C TYR A 119 17.83 -12.77 -4.02
N THR A 120 18.07 -14.06 -4.25
CA THR A 120 17.02 -15.02 -4.62
C THR A 120 16.32 -15.68 -3.43
N GLY A 121 16.81 -15.46 -2.20
CA GLY A 121 16.14 -15.94 -0.98
C GLY A 121 15.80 -17.44 -0.89
N GLY A 122 16.25 -18.26 -1.84
CA GLY A 122 15.89 -19.68 -1.91
C GLY A 122 14.53 -19.99 -2.57
N LEU A 123 13.74 -18.99 -2.92
CA LEU A 123 12.37 -19.14 -3.47
C LEU A 123 12.31 -19.08 -5.01
N GLY A 124 13.45 -19.09 -5.69
CA GLY A 124 13.50 -19.06 -7.16
C GLY A 124 13.10 -17.73 -7.81
N MET A 125 12.64 -16.75 -7.05
CA MET A 125 12.27 -15.43 -7.55
C MET A 125 13.36 -14.39 -7.21
N THR A 126 13.81 -13.64 -8.20
CA THR A 126 14.74 -12.51 -8.06
C THR A 126 13.97 -11.22 -7.80
N GLY A 127 13.38 -11.05 -6.63
CA GLY A 127 12.57 -9.87 -6.29
C GLY A 127 13.15 -9.00 -5.17
N TRP A 128 14.25 -9.43 -4.51
CA TRP A 128 14.84 -8.74 -3.37
C TRP A 128 16.25 -8.26 -3.66
N ILE A 129 16.63 -7.18 -2.99
CA ILE A 129 18.00 -6.66 -2.92
C ILE A 129 18.50 -6.88 -1.49
N LYS A 130 19.68 -7.47 -1.32
CA LYS A 130 20.35 -7.59 -0.04
C LYS A 130 21.19 -6.35 0.23
N ILE A 131 20.92 -5.64 1.33
CA ILE A 131 21.71 -4.48 1.73
C ILE A 131 22.96 -4.98 2.44
N PRO A 132 24.17 -4.75 1.88
CA PRO A 132 25.42 -5.17 2.51
C PRO A 132 25.60 -4.53 3.89
N GLY A 133 26.10 -5.28 4.87
CA GLY A 133 26.46 -4.77 6.20
C GLY A 133 25.32 -4.73 7.23
N ILE A 134 24.05 -4.64 6.83
CA ILE A 134 22.91 -4.51 7.78
C ILE A 134 22.10 -5.82 7.86
N GLY A 135 22.29 -6.73 6.88
CA GLY A 135 21.55 -8.00 6.84
C GLY A 135 20.05 -7.86 6.55
N LEU A 136 19.60 -6.68 6.11
CA LEU A 136 18.22 -6.43 5.68
C LEU A 136 18.08 -6.73 4.19
N THR A 137 16.94 -7.30 3.84
CA THR A 137 16.49 -7.42 2.45
C THR A 137 15.50 -6.31 2.13
N PHE A 138 15.63 -5.71 0.95
CA PHE A 138 14.72 -4.69 0.45
C PHE A 138 14.02 -5.21 -0.80
N GLN A 139 12.70 -5.07 -0.84
CA GLN A 139 11.88 -5.43 -2.00
C GLN A 139 11.50 -4.14 -2.76
N PRO A 140 12.14 -3.85 -3.89
CA PRO A 140 11.93 -2.59 -4.61
C PRO A 140 10.49 -2.39 -5.10
N VAL A 141 9.77 -3.47 -5.40
CA VAL A 141 8.38 -3.38 -5.86
C VAL A 141 7.45 -2.74 -4.83
N GLU A 142 7.77 -2.84 -3.53
CA GLU A 142 7.02 -2.14 -2.48
C GLU A 142 7.07 -0.61 -2.68
N LEU A 143 8.24 -0.07 -3.04
CA LEU A 143 8.42 1.34 -3.36
C LEU A 143 7.79 1.68 -4.71
N ALA A 144 7.92 0.81 -5.71
CA ALA A 144 7.34 0.99 -7.05
C ALA A 144 5.82 1.19 -7.00
N LYS A 145 5.09 0.48 -6.14
CA LYS A 145 3.65 0.69 -5.94
C LYS A 145 3.31 2.16 -5.63
N LEU A 146 4.09 2.81 -4.78
CA LEU A 146 3.90 4.23 -4.44
C LEU A 146 4.28 5.15 -5.59
N ILE A 147 5.38 4.88 -6.28
CA ILE A 147 5.83 5.68 -7.42
C ILE A 147 4.80 5.60 -8.54
N THR A 148 4.26 4.42 -8.84
CA THR A 148 3.17 4.26 -9.83
C THR A 148 1.92 5.06 -9.42
N ILE A 149 1.51 5.04 -8.14
CA ILE A 149 0.38 5.85 -7.66
C ILE A 149 0.64 7.33 -7.93
N PHE A 150 1.83 7.86 -7.61
CA PHE A 150 2.19 9.24 -7.89
C PHE A 150 2.25 9.53 -9.38
N PHE A 151 2.79 8.61 -10.19
CA PHE A 151 2.86 8.74 -11.63
C PHE A 151 1.47 8.89 -12.25
N ILE A 152 0.55 7.98 -11.94
CA ILE A 152 -0.82 8.02 -12.47
C ILE A 152 -1.60 9.22 -11.89
N ALA A 153 -1.40 9.57 -10.61
CA ALA A 153 -2.00 10.76 -10.02
C ALA A 153 -1.52 12.06 -10.70
N THR A 154 -0.22 12.12 -11.08
CA THR A 154 0.34 13.24 -11.85
C THR A 154 -0.35 13.38 -13.21
N LEU A 155 -0.46 12.27 -13.96
CA LEU A 155 -1.13 12.28 -15.27
C LEU A 155 -2.62 12.59 -15.12
N GLY A 156 -3.32 11.95 -14.17
CA GLY A 156 -4.73 12.15 -13.91
C GLY A 156 -5.08 13.59 -13.49
N SER A 157 -4.17 14.24 -12.75
CA SER A 157 -4.38 15.62 -12.29
C SER A 157 -4.37 16.66 -13.43
N GLN A 158 -3.76 16.35 -14.57
CA GLN A 158 -3.73 17.23 -15.75
C GLN A 158 -5.11 17.41 -16.38
N TYR A 159 -6.04 16.49 -16.14
CA TYR A 159 -7.42 16.55 -16.66
C TYR A 159 -8.39 17.33 -15.76
N ASN A 160 -7.92 17.94 -14.68
CA ASN A 160 -8.73 18.75 -13.77
C ASN A 160 -10.02 18.06 -13.26
N GLY A 161 -9.96 16.74 -13.06
CA GLY A 161 -11.07 15.94 -12.54
C GLY A 161 -12.14 15.58 -13.57
N ARG A 162 -11.87 15.74 -14.87
CA ARG A 162 -12.77 15.35 -15.95
C ARG A 162 -11.99 14.89 -17.16
N ILE A 163 -12.18 13.63 -17.53
CA ILE A 163 -11.62 13.04 -18.74
C ILE A 163 -12.73 13.10 -19.82
N ASP A 164 -12.54 13.94 -20.83
CA ASP A 164 -13.57 14.22 -21.83
C ASP A 164 -13.54 13.25 -23.03
N THR A 165 -12.38 12.69 -23.37
CA THR A 165 -12.23 11.85 -24.56
C THR A 165 -11.83 10.41 -24.19
N VAL A 166 -12.32 9.43 -25.00
CA VAL A 166 -11.91 8.03 -24.88
C VAL A 166 -10.40 7.88 -25.12
N ARG A 167 -9.82 8.71 -25.99
CA ARG A 167 -8.38 8.68 -26.29
C ARG A 167 -7.55 8.97 -25.05
N ASP A 168 -7.94 9.97 -24.24
CA ASP A 168 -7.23 10.33 -23.03
C ASP A 168 -7.36 9.23 -21.95
N TYR A 169 -8.56 8.65 -21.86
CA TYR A 169 -8.80 7.52 -20.97
C TYR A 169 -7.92 6.32 -21.34
N VAL A 170 -7.90 5.90 -22.61
CA VAL A 170 -7.07 4.80 -23.11
C VAL A 170 -5.59 5.10 -22.92
N LYS A 171 -5.16 6.35 -23.11
CA LYS A 171 -3.78 6.78 -22.83
C LYS A 171 -3.42 6.57 -21.37
N LEU A 172 -4.27 6.93 -20.40
CA LEU A 172 -4.03 6.71 -18.98
C LEU A 172 -3.96 5.21 -18.64
N CYS A 173 -4.87 4.41 -19.19
CA CYS A 173 -4.84 2.95 -19.03
C CYS A 173 -3.55 2.35 -19.62
N GLY A 174 -3.13 2.80 -20.80
CA GLY A 174 -1.86 2.38 -21.42
C GLY A 174 -0.64 2.79 -20.59
N MET A 175 -0.64 3.98 -19.99
CA MET A 175 0.44 4.41 -19.09
C MET A 175 0.49 3.59 -17.80
N LEU A 176 -0.66 3.18 -17.25
CA LEU A 176 -0.72 2.27 -16.10
C LEU A 176 -0.25 0.86 -16.46
N SER A 177 -0.52 0.40 -17.67
CA SER A 177 -0.10 -0.94 -18.12
C SER A 177 1.42 -1.11 -18.17
N ILE A 178 2.20 -0.03 -18.35
CA ILE A 178 3.67 -0.10 -18.40
C ILE A 178 4.26 -0.61 -17.07
N PRO A 179 4.07 0.05 -15.91
CA PRO A 179 4.60 -0.46 -14.64
C PRO A 179 3.95 -1.78 -14.23
N PHE A 180 2.66 -1.99 -14.52
CA PHE A 180 1.99 -3.27 -14.27
C PHE A 180 2.69 -4.43 -14.97
N LEU A 181 2.88 -4.33 -16.28
CA LEU A 181 3.55 -5.37 -17.07
C LEU A 181 5.02 -5.54 -16.68
N ALA A 182 5.70 -4.46 -16.28
CA ALA A 182 7.06 -4.53 -15.77
C ALA A 182 7.15 -5.38 -14.49
N VAL A 183 6.21 -5.18 -13.53
CA VAL A 183 6.14 -5.98 -12.29
C VAL A 183 5.79 -7.44 -12.59
N VAL A 184 4.82 -7.70 -13.46
CA VAL A 184 4.46 -9.07 -13.90
C VAL A 184 5.64 -9.76 -14.59
N ALA A 185 6.41 -9.05 -15.40
CA ALA A 185 7.62 -9.58 -16.06
C ALA A 185 8.75 -9.93 -15.06
N MET A 186 8.72 -9.37 -13.85
CA MET A 186 9.59 -9.76 -12.74
C MET A 186 9.10 -11.03 -12.02
N GLY A 187 7.94 -11.56 -12.37
CA GLY A 187 7.33 -12.75 -11.77
C GLY A 187 6.46 -12.46 -10.55
N ASP A 188 6.19 -11.19 -10.23
CA ASP A 188 5.38 -10.79 -9.07
C ASP A 188 3.98 -10.35 -9.52
N LEU A 189 3.11 -11.33 -9.77
CA LEU A 189 1.72 -11.08 -10.17
C LEU A 189 0.93 -10.39 -9.04
N GLY A 190 1.14 -10.78 -7.79
CA GLY A 190 0.44 -10.21 -6.64
C GLY A 190 0.67 -8.71 -6.51
N SER A 191 1.92 -8.26 -6.48
CA SER A 191 2.25 -6.84 -6.48
C SER A 191 1.79 -6.13 -7.75
N GLY A 192 1.82 -6.81 -8.91
CA GLY A 192 1.25 -6.29 -10.16
C GLY A 192 -0.23 -5.96 -10.02
N LEU A 193 -1.03 -6.84 -9.42
CA LEU A 193 -2.45 -6.59 -9.16
C LEU A 193 -2.67 -5.38 -8.24
N VAL A 194 -1.83 -5.22 -7.21
CA VAL A 194 -1.90 -4.03 -6.33
C VAL A 194 -1.65 -2.75 -7.14
N VAL A 195 -0.63 -2.74 -8.02
CA VAL A 195 -0.32 -1.62 -8.94
C VAL A 195 -1.50 -1.33 -9.84
N LEU A 196 -2.05 -2.36 -10.49
CA LEU A 196 -3.18 -2.23 -11.41
C LEU A 196 -4.42 -1.65 -10.72
N VAL A 197 -4.83 -2.23 -9.58
CA VAL A 197 -6.05 -1.82 -8.86
C VAL A 197 -5.89 -0.40 -8.29
N SER A 198 -4.76 -0.10 -7.64
CA SER A 198 -4.53 1.24 -7.08
C SER A 198 -4.48 2.31 -8.17
N GLY A 199 -3.81 2.04 -9.30
CA GLY A 199 -3.76 2.95 -10.44
C GLY A 199 -5.12 3.11 -11.14
N ALA A 200 -5.88 2.02 -11.30
CA ALA A 200 -7.24 2.07 -11.86
C ALA A 200 -8.18 2.94 -11.00
N ILE A 201 -8.10 2.83 -9.66
CA ILE A 201 -8.85 3.68 -8.74
C ILE A 201 -8.47 5.15 -8.94
N VAL A 202 -7.19 5.47 -9.12
CA VAL A 202 -6.74 6.83 -9.43
C VAL A 202 -7.35 7.32 -10.75
N ILE A 203 -7.34 6.51 -11.82
CA ILE A 203 -7.94 6.86 -13.12
C ILE A 203 -9.44 7.10 -12.98
N CYS A 204 -10.17 6.24 -12.27
CA CYS A 204 -11.59 6.40 -12.01
C CYS A 204 -11.87 7.75 -11.31
N MET A 205 -11.08 8.08 -10.29
CA MET A 205 -11.25 9.30 -9.51
C MET A 205 -10.70 10.57 -10.21
N SER A 206 -9.96 10.39 -11.31
CA SER A 206 -9.56 11.50 -12.21
C SER A 206 -10.69 12.00 -13.12
N GLY A 207 -11.89 11.43 -12.99
CA GLY A 207 -13.09 11.84 -13.73
C GLY A 207 -13.40 10.99 -14.96
N ALA A 208 -12.98 9.73 -15.00
CA ALA A 208 -13.34 8.77 -16.02
C ALA A 208 -14.86 8.50 -16.03
N ARG A 209 -15.45 8.37 -17.21
CA ARG A 209 -16.87 8.01 -17.35
C ARG A 209 -17.09 6.56 -16.93
N ARG A 210 -18.18 6.29 -16.18
CA ARG A 210 -18.54 4.93 -15.71
C ARG A 210 -18.57 3.91 -16.84
N GLU A 211 -19.09 4.30 -18.00
CA GLU A 211 -19.22 3.43 -19.15
C GLU A 211 -17.87 2.90 -19.62
N TRP A 212 -16.84 3.75 -19.65
CA TRP A 212 -15.48 3.33 -20.04
C TRP A 212 -14.84 2.43 -19.00
N VAL A 213 -15.04 2.73 -17.72
CA VAL A 213 -14.53 1.89 -16.62
C VAL A 213 -15.17 0.50 -16.67
N LEU A 214 -16.50 0.43 -16.82
CA LEU A 214 -17.21 -0.84 -16.93
C LEU A 214 -16.81 -1.62 -18.20
N SER A 215 -16.63 -0.93 -19.33
CA SER A 215 -16.16 -1.55 -20.58
C SER A 215 -14.74 -2.11 -20.42
N THR A 216 -13.85 -1.40 -19.73
CA THR A 216 -12.49 -1.88 -19.45
C THR A 216 -12.52 -3.09 -18.53
N LEU A 217 -13.34 -3.07 -17.48
CA LEU A 217 -13.50 -4.21 -16.59
C LEU A 217 -14.05 -5.44 -17.34
N ALA A 218 -15.08 -5.25 -18.16
CA ALA A 218 -15.64 -6.32 -19.00
C ALA A 218 -14.58 -6.87 -19.99
N LEU A 219 -13.78 -5.99 -20.61
CA LEU A 219 -12.69 -6.38 -21.48
C LEU A 219 -11.61 -7.20 -20.74
N LEU A 220 -11.23 -6.78 -19.53
CA LEU A 220 -10.25 -7.50 -18.71
C LEU A 220 -10.75 -8.90 -18.33
N VAL A 221 -12.01 -9.01 -17.89
CA VAL A 221 -12.63 -10.31 -17.58
C VAL A 221 -12.70 -11.19 -18.83
N GLY A 222 -13.10 -10.61 -19.96
CA GLY A 222 -13.14 -11.33 -21.24
C GLY A 222 -11.74 -11.78 -21.71
N LEU A 223 -10.71 -10.95 -21.51
CA LEU A 223 -9.33 -11.29 -21.82
C LEU A 223 -8.81 -12.43 -20.95
N VAL A 224 -9.08 -12.40 -19.65
CA VAL A 224 -8.70 -13.49 -18.74
C VAL A 224 -9.39 -14.79 -19.15
N ALA A 225 -10.71 -14.75 -19.41
CA ALA A 225 -11.46 -15.91 -19.88
C ALA A 225 -10.91 -16.46 -21.22
N LEU A 226 -10.54 -15.57 -22.14
CA LEU A 226 -9.92 -15.94 -23.42
C LEU A 226 -8.56 -16.62 -23.23
N VAL A 227 -7.70 -16.06 -22.37
CA VAL A 227 -6.37 -16.62 -22.09
C VAL A 227 -6.51 -18.02 -21.47
N LEU A 228 -7.40 -18.21 -20.52
CA LEU A 228 -7.69 -19.52 -19.92
C LEU A 228 -8.23 -20.53 -20.94
N ALA A 229 -9.15 -20.08 -21.81
CA ALA A 229 -9.68 -20.93 -22.87
C ALA A 229 -8.60 -21.34 -23.91
N LEU A 230 -7.73 -20.40 -24.29
CA LEU A 230 -6.63 -20.67 -25.21
C LEU A 230 -5.58 -21.60 -24.59
N ASP A 231 -5.24 -21.41 -23.31
CA ASP A 231 -4.28 -22.27 -22.62
C ASP A 231 -4.80 -23.72 -22.54
N SER A 232 -6.08 -23.92 -22.20
CA SER A 232 -6.74 -25.23 -22.23
C SER A 232 -6.73 -25.89 -23.63
N VAL A 233 -6.89 -25.11 -24.72
CA VAL A 233 -6.78 -25.60 -26.09
C VAL A 233 -5.34 -25.98 -26.44
N PHE A 234 -4.36 -25.15 -26.07
CA PHE A 234 -2.95 -25.44 -26.31
C PHE A 234 -2.45 -26.65 -25.53
N ASP A 235 -2.88 -26.80 -24.27
CA ASP A 235 -2.56 -27.99 -23.49
C ASP A 235 -3.10 -29.25 -24.15
N SER A 236 -4.34 -29.24 -24.64
CA SER A 236 -4.95 -30.37 -25.35
C SER A 236 -4.26 -30.73 -26.68
N LEU A 237 -3.62 -29.75 -27.36
CA LEU A 237 -2.96 -29.93 -28.67
C LEU A 237 -1.47 -30.24 -28.55
N LEU A 238 -0.77 -29.61 -27.60
CA LEU A 238 0.68 -29.63 -27.48
C LEU A 238 1.16 -30.44 -26.27
N GLY A 239 0.28 -30.77 -25.31
CA GLY A 239 0.58 -31.56 -24.12
C GLY A 239 1.49 -30.85 -23.11
N HIS A 240 1.54 -29.52 -23.16
CA HIS A 240 2.26 -28.70 -22.17
C HIS A 240 1.68 -27.29 -22.09
N ASP A 241 1.79 -26.68 -20.91
CA ASP A 241 1.35 -25.32 -20.63
C ASP A 241 2.17 -24.31 -21.43
N VAL A 242 1.52 -23.49 -22.26
CA VAL A 242 2.18 -22.52 -23.15
C VAL A 242 2.05 -21.09 -22.66
N LEU A 243 0.87 -20.69 -22.18
CA LEU A 243 0.55 -19.31 -21.86
C LEU A 243 0.67 -19.01 -20.36
N ILE A 244 0.26 -19.94 -19.51
CA ILE A 244 0.22 -19.80 -18.06
C ILE A 244 1.22 -20.77 -17.46
N LYS A 245 2.08 -20.29 -16.56
CA LYS A 245 3.02 -21.16 -15.86
C LYS A 245 2.29 -22.09 -14.89
N GLN A 246 2.73 -23.33 -14.75
CA GLN A 246 2.13 -24.36 -13.90
C GLN A 246 1.82 -23.85 -12.48
N TYR A 247 2.72 -23.10 -11.85
CA TYR A 247 2.49 -22.57 -10.50
C TYR A 247 1.34 -21.55 -10.42
N GLN A 248 1.07 -20.80 -11.53
CA GLN A 248 -0.05 -19.85 -11.62
C GLN A 248 -1.37 -20.59 -11.81
N MET A 249 -1.33 -21.63 -12.67
CA MET A 249 -2.49 -22.50 -12.86
C MET A 249 -2.84 -23.24 -11.57
N ASN A 250 -1.87 -23.77 -10.84
CA ASN A 250 -2.09 -24.43 -9.56
C ASN A 250 -2.84 -23.53 -8.56
N ARG A 251 -2.41 -22.28 -8.44
CA ARG A 251 -3.08 -21.29 -7.55
C ARG A 251 -4.55 -21.03 -7.94
N LEU A 252 -4.82 -21.01 -9.24
CA LEU A 252 -6.18 -20.84 -9.74
C LEU A 252 -7.02 -22.11 -9.52
N THR A 253 -6.46 -23.29 -9.76
CA THR A 253 -7.10 -24.58 -9.55
C THR A 253 -7.45 -24.78 -8.07
N VAL A 254 -6.50 -24.46 -7.16
CA VAL A 254 -6.72 -24.50 -5.71
C VAL A 254 -7.87 -23.59 -5.28
N PHE A 255 -8.01 -22.43 -5.91
CA PHE A 255 -9.10 -21.51 -5.59
C PHE A 255 -10.47 -22.02 -6.07
N ILE A 256 -10.51 -22.68 -7.26
CA ILE A 256 -11.77 -23.18 -7.85
C ILE A 256 -12.19 -24.52 -7.23
N ASP A 257 -11.24 -25.42 -7.01
CA ASP A 257 -11.48 -26.80 -6.51
C ASP A 257 -10.35 -27.20 -5.53
N PRO A 258 -10.41 -26.69 -4.28
CA PRO A 258 -9.38 -26.94 -3.29
C PRO A 258 -9.29 -28.40 -2.83
N ASP A 259 -10.40 -29.16 -2.94
CA ASP A 259 -10.48 -30.54 -2.44
C ASP A 259 -9.79 -31.55 -3.38
N ASN A 260 -9.72 -31.24 -4.68
CA ASN A 260 -9.10 -32.10 -5.70
C ASN A 260 -7.72 -31.60 -6.15
N ALA A 261 -7.26 -30.46 -5.62
CA ALA A 261 -5.94 -29.91 -5.95
C ALA A 261 -4.85 -30.57 -5.09
N ASP A 262 -4.02 -31.37 -5.70
CA ASP A 262 -2.83 -31.99 -5.05
C ASP A 262 -1.62 -31.06 -5.23
N SER A 263 -1.50 -30.06 -4.36
CA SER A 263 -0.42 -29.09 -4.40
C SER A 263 -0.09 -28.50 -3.03
N ASP A 264 1.13 -27.98 -2.85
CA ASP A 264 1.55 -27.28 -1.64
C ASP A 264 0.67 -26.06 -1.33
N ASP A 265 0.13 -25.42 -2.37
CA ASP A 265 -0.79 -24.30 -2.24
C ASP A 265 -2.16 -24.76 -1.68
N ALA A 266 -2.67 -25.94 -2.09
CA ALA A 266 -3.90 -26.53 -1.53
C ALA A 266 -3.73 -26.89 -0.05
N TYR A 267 -2.61 -27.51 0.29
CA TYR A 267 -2.25 -27.78 1.68
C TYR A 267 -2.20 -26.49 2.52
N SER A 268 -1.55 -25.44 2.00
CA SER A 268 -1.41 -24.15 2.68
C SER A 268 -2.77 -23.50 2.95
N LEU A 269 -3.69 -23.53 1.95
CA LEU A 269 -5.06 -23.02 2.09
C LEU A 269 -5.83 -23.81 3.14
N GLN A 270 -5.78 -25.14 3.10
CA GLN A 270 -6.47 -25.99 4.06
C GLN A 270 -6.00 -25.74 5.50
N GLN A 271 -4.67 -25.63 5.70
CA GLN A 271 -4.12 -25.31 7.02
C GLN A 271 -4.50 -23.89 7.48
N SER A 272 -4.59 -22.94 6.56
CA SER A 272 -5.07 -21.58 6.84
C SER A 272 -6.51 -21.58 7.34
N LEU A 273 -7.40 -22.31 6.65
CA LEU A 273 -8.82 -22.45 7.04
C LEU A 273 -8.96 -23.13 8.42
N ILE A 274 -8.16 -24.18 8.67
CA ILE A 274 -8.12 -24.86 9.99
C ILE A 274 -7.65 -23.89 11.07
N ALA A 275 -6.60 -23.09 10.81
CA ALA A 275 -6.08 -22.10 11.76
C ALA A 275 -7.16 -21.06 12.11
N VAL A 276 -7.78 -20.45 11.09
CA VAL A 276 -8.87 -19.45 11.28
C VAL A 276 -10.04 -20.07 12.07
N GLY A 277 -10.52 -21.25 11.65
CA GLY A 277 -11.67 -21.92 12.27
C GLY A 277 -11.39 -22.35 13.72
N SER A 278 -10.15 -22.81 14.01
CA SER A 278 -9.76 -23.28 15.34
C SER A 278 -9.57 -22.17 16.36
N GLY A 279 -9.45 -20.90 15.92
CA GLY A 279 -9.32 -19.74 16.81
C GLY A 279 -10.60 -19.44 17.61
N GLY A 280 -11.78 -19.84 17.11
CA GLY A 280 -13.05 -19.59 17.80
C GLY A 280 -13.28 -18.09 18.06
N PHE A 281 -13.94 -17.77 19.19
CA PHE A 281 -14.32 -16.38 19.46
C PHE A 281 -13.18 -15.54 20.07
N PHE A 282 -12.40 -16.10 20.99
CA PHE A 282 -11.33 -15.38 21.72
C PHE A 282 -9.91 -15.81 21.36
N GLY A 283 -9.75 -16.82 20.52
CA GLY A 283 -8.45 -17.37 20.14
C GLY A 283 -7.87 -18.35 21.16
N LYS A 284 -6.75 -18.97 20.79
CA LYS A 284 -6.00 -19.90 21.64
C LYS A 284 -5.04 -19.20 22.61
N GLY A 285 -4.80 -17.90 22.40
CA GLY A 285 -3.84 -17.10 23.16
C GLY A 285 -2.43 -17.11 22.55
N LEU A 286 -1.61 -16.15 23.00
CA LEU A 286 -0.21 -16.02 22.60
C LEU A 286 0.59 -17.25 23.02
N GLY A 287 1.39 -17.79 22.10
CA GLY A 287 2.21 -18.97 22.35
C GLY A 287 1.46 -20.32 22.27
N HIS A 288 0.16 -20.34 22.01
CA HIS A 288 -0.68 -21.55 22.00
C HIS A 288 -1.31 -21.85 20.62
N ALA A 289 -0.86 -21.17 19.56
CA ALA A 289 -1.28 -21.39 18.18
C ALA A 289 -0.79 -22.76 17.67
N THR A 290 -1.66 -23.76 17.63
CA THR A 290 -1.29 -25.16 17.38
C THR A 290 -0.92 -25.44 15.93
N GLN A 291 -1.58 -24.79 14.96
CA GLN A 291 -1.28 -24.97 13.54
C GLN A 291 0.07 -24.35 13.16
N SER A 292 0.33 -23.17 13.69
CA SER A 292 1.58 -22.44 13.43
C SER A 292 2.75 -23.04 14.23
N ALA A 293 2.53 -23.38 15.50
CA ALA A 293 3.55 -24.01 16.37
C ALA A 293 3.93 -25.42 15.91
N GLY A 294 2.97 -26.17 15.37
CA GLY A 294 3.18 -27.52 14.82
C GLY A 294 3.88 -27.52 13.45
N GLY A 295 4.13 -26.34 12.85
CA GLY A 295 4.74 -26.21 11.53
C GLY A 295 3.82 -26.62 10.40
N PHE A 296 2.50 -26.78 10.66
CA PHE A 296 1.52 -27.17 9.64
C PHE A 296 1.17 -26.01 8.71
N LEU A 297 1.14 -24.75 9.20
CA LEU A 297 0.85 -23.59 8.39
C LEU A 297 2.16 -22.97 7.85
N PRO A 298 2.49 -23.13 6.54
CA PRO A 298 3.68 -22.51 5.98
C PRO A 298 3.49 -21.00 5.89
N GLU A 299 4.58 -20.24 5.92
CA GLU A 299 4.63 -18.77 5.77
C GLU A 299 3.57 -18.01 6.60
N PHE A 300 3.25 -18.53 7.80
CA PHE A 300 2.25 -17.94 8.71
C PHE A 300 2.63 -16.55 9.24
N HIS A 301 3.89 -16.16 9.14
CA HIS A 301 4.39 -14.86 9.59
C HIS A 301 4.41 -13.81 8.47
N THR A 302 4.31 -14.21 7.20
CA THR A 302 4.32 -13.36 6.00
C THR A 302 2.96 -13.34 5.33
N ASP A 303 2.65 -14.37 4.58
CA ASP A 303 1.49 -14.40 3.67
C ASP A 303 0.21 -14.80 4.42
N PHE A 304 0.28 -15.80 5.30
CA PHE A 304 -0.86 -16.28 6.07
C PHE A 304 -0.95 -15.67 7.49
N VAL A 305 -0.46 -14.44 7.64
CA VAL A 305 -0.42 -13.77 8.96
C VAL A 305 -1.82 -13.54 9.55
N PHE A 306 -2.84 -13.34 8.71
CA PHE A 306 -4.21 -13.22 9.18
C PHE A 306 -4.74 -14.52 9.78
N ALA A 307 -4.40 -15.68 9.19
CA ALA A 307 -4.77 -16.98 9.74
C ALA A 307 -4.11 -17.22 11.12
N PHE A 308 -2.81 -16.90 11.25
CA PHE A 308 -2.10 -16.96 12.53
C PHE A 308 -2.68 -16.02 13.59
N LEU A 309 -3.03 -14.79 13.20
CA LEU A 309 -3.70 -13.81 14.06
C LEU A 309 -5.06 -14.33 14.53
N SER A 310 -5.84 -14.90 13.59
CA SER A 310 -7.17 -15.46 13.88
C SER A 310 -7.09 -16.68 14.80
N GLU A 311 -6.08 -17.53 14.64
CA GLU A 311 -5.83 -18.65 15.56
C GLU A 311 -5.47 -18.15 16.97
N THR A 312 -4.65 -17.07 17.05
CA THR A 312 -4.13 -16.55 18.31
C THR A 312 -5.17 -15.74 19.10
N PHE A 313 -5.92 -14.85 18.43
CA PHE A 313 -6.85 -13.91 19.05
C PHE A 313 -8.33 -14.13 18.70
N GLY A 314 -8.63 -15.11 17.85
CA GLY A 314 -9.97 -15.47 17.46
C GLY A 314 -10.70 -14.40 16.67
N PHE A 315 -12.02 -14.54 16.64
CA PHE A 315 -12.91 -13.58 15.98
C PHE A 315 -12.77 -12.15 16.53
N CYS A 316 -12.66 -11.98 17.84
CA CYS A 316 -12.51 -10.67 18.46
C CYS A 316 -11.25 -9.94 17.97
N GLY A 317 -10.11 -10.63 17.88
CA GLY A 317 -8.88 -10.04 17.36
C GLY A 317 -8.95 -9.71 15.88
N SER A 318 -9.51 -10.62 15.08
CA SER A 318 -9.72 -10.41 13.64
C SER A 318 -10.66 -9.23 13.37
N PHE A 319 -11.74 -9.10 14.15
CA PHE A 319 -12.67 -7.98 14.04
C PHE A 319 -12.03 -6.64 14.46
N LEU A 320 -11.24 -6.64 15.53
CA LEU A 320 -10.47 -5.46 15.94
C LEU A 320 -9.52 -5.01 14.81
N LEU A 321 -8.82 -5.95 14.17
CA LEU A 321 -7.95 -5.65 13.04
C LEU A 321 -8.71 -4.96 11.90
N LEU A 322 -9.87 -5.50 11.51
CA LEU A 322 -10.73 -4.90 10.48
C LEU A 322 -11.16 -3.48 10.87
N CYS A 323 -11.57 -3.25 12.12
CA CYS A 323 -11.91 -1.92 12.61
C CYS A 323 -10.75 -0.93 12.49
N LEU A 324 -9.52 -1.37 12.77
CA LEU A 324 -8.32 -0.53 12.62
C LEU A 324 -8.03 -0.18 11.17
N TYR A 325 -8.20 -1.13 10.22
CA TYR A 325 -8.08 -0.81 8.79
C TYR A 325 -9.17 0.14 8.31
N VAL A 326 -10.42 -0.07 8.72
CA VAL A 326 -11.52 0.86 8.40
C VAL A 326 -11.21 2.26 8.93
N LEU A 327 -10.68 2.38 10.15
CA LEU A 327 -10.27 3.66 10.73
C LEU A 327 -9.14 4.32 9.91
N LEU A 328 -8.12 3.55 9.48
CA LEU A 328 -7.00 4.04 8.66
C LEU A 328 -7.50 4.54 7.31
N ILE A 329 -8.26 3.71 6.59
CA ILE A 329 -8.82 4.01 5.26
C ILE A 329 -9.72 5.23 5.33
N PHE A 330 -10.69 5.25 6.25
CA PHE A 330 -11.62 6.36 6.42
C PHE A 330 -10.92 7.66 6.81
N SER A 331 -9.91 7.58 7.67
CA SER A 331 -9.09 8.74 8.04
C SER A 331 -8.30 9.29 6.85
N THR A 332 -7.77 8.41 5.99
CA THR A 332 -7.02 8.80 4.78
C THR A 332 -7.95 9.39 3.72
N ILE A 333 -9.15 8.85 3.56
CA ILE A 333 -10.20 9.44 2.71
C ILE A 333 -10.53 10.86 3.18
N ARG A 334 -10.64 11.10 4.49
CA ARG A 334 -10.85 12.47 5.04
C ARG A 334 -9.70 13.42 4.70
N VAL A 335 -8.46 12.92 4.68
CA VAL A 335 -7.30 13.71 4.21
C VAL A 335 -7.48 14.09 2.74
N ALA A 336 -7.84 13.14 1.87
CA ALA A 336 -8.07 13.38 0.45
C ALA A 336 -9.14 14.46 0.20
N PHE A 337 -10.29 14.38 0.90
CA PHE A 337 -11.37 15.36 0.73
C PHE A 337 -11.03 16.78 1.17
N LYS A 338 -10.07 16.93 2.10
CA LYS A 338 -9.65 18.25 2.59
C LYS A 338 -8.46 18.84 1.83
N CYS A 339 -7.95 18.13 0.83
CA CYS A 339 -6.83 18.57 0.01
C CYS A 339 -7.31 19.37 -1.19
N GLU A 340 -6.76 20.57 -1.40
CA GLU A 340 -7.09 21.44 -2.55
C GLU A 340 -6.42 20.95 -3.83
N SER A 341 -5.19 20.47 -3.76
CA SER A 341 -4.44 19.95 -4.90
C SER A 341 -5.05 18.64 -5.41
N LEU A 342 -5.47 18.60 -6.68
CA LEU A 342 -6.01 17.40 -7.29
C LEU A 342 -4.99 16.25 -7.33
N PHE A 343 -3.72 16.56 -7.63
CA PHE A 343 -2.63 15.57 -7.60
C PHE A 343 -2.52 14.89 -6.23
N LEU A 344 -2.44 15.67 -5.15
CA LEU A 344 -2.32 15.11 -3.79
C LEU A 344 -3.58 14.37 -3.36
N ARG A 345 -4.77 14.83 -3.79
CA ARG A 345 -6.05 14.14 -3.57
C ARG A 345 -6.04 12.77 -4.23
N LEU A 346 -5.67 12.71 -5.51
CA LEU A 346 -5.58 11.47 -6.28
C LEU A 346 -4.53 10.52 -5.71
N SER A 347 -3.38 11.05 -5.24
CA SER A 347 -2.36 10.25 -4.55
C SER A 347 -2.90 9.60 -3.27
N CYS A 348 -3.65 10.34 -2.43
CA CYS A 348 -4.31 9.77 -1.26
C CYS A 348 -5.31 8.67 -1.63
N VAL A 349 -6.09 8.88 -2.70
CA VAL A 349 -7.06 7.89 -3.16
C VAL A 349 -6.38 6.62 -3.67
N GLY A 350 -5.26 6.76 -4.40
CA GLY A 350 -4.45 5.60 -4.82
C GLY A 350 -3.89 4.83 -3.63
N ILE A 351 -3.40 5.52 -2.59
CA ILE A 351 -2.93 4.89 -1.34
C ILE A 351 -4.07 4.16 -0.62
N VAL A 352 -5.26 4.75 -0.55
CA VAL A 352 -6.46 4.08 -0.01
C VAL A 352 -6.77 2.81 -0.79
N GLY A 353 -6.74 2.88 -2.13
CA GLY A 353 -6.95 1.74 -3.01
C GLY A 353 -5.92 0.63 -2.78
N MET A 354 -4.64 1.00 -2.65
CA MET A 354 -3.55 0.07 -2.33
C MET A 354 -3.81 -0.66 -1.00
N TRP A 355 -4.05 0.07 0.08
CA TRP A 355 -4.29 -0.54 1.39
C TRP A 355 -5.57 -1.38 1.44
N ALA A 356 -6.65 -0.89 0.84
CA ALA A 356 -7.92 -1.62 0.77
C ALA A 356 -7.77 -2.94 0.01
N PHE A 357 -7.12 -2.92 -1.15
CA PHE A 357 -6.92 -4.11 -1.95
C PHE A 357 -5.98 -5.12 -1.27
N GLN A 358 -4.82 -4.67 -0.74
CA GLN A 358 -3.89 -5.55 -0.02
C GLN A 358 -4.56 -6.21 1.20
N THR A 359 -5.36 -5.46 1.97
CA THR A 359 -6.09 -5.99 3.13
C THR A 359 -7.16 -6.98 2.70
N PHE A 360 -7.97 -6.64 1.70
CA PHE A 360 -9.04 -7.50 1.18
C PHE A 360 -8.47 -8.80 0.62
N GLU A 361 -7.42 -8.71 -0.15
CA GLU A 361 -6.80 -9.84 -0.81
C GLU A 361 -6.13 -10.79 0.19
N ASN A 362 -5.29 -10.28 1.12
CA ASN A 362 -4.63 -11.13 2.12
C ASN A 362 -5.62 -11.83 3.05
N ILE A 363 -6.63 -11.10 3.55
CA ILE A 363 -7.69 -11.71 4.37
C ILE A 363 -8.49 -12.70 3.54
N GLY A 364 -8.86 -12.32 2.32
CA GLY A 364 -9.64 -13.15 1.40
C GLY A 364 -8.96 -14.48 1.07
N MET A 365 -7.64 -14.47 0.80
CA MET A 365 -6.91 -15.72 0.54
C MET A 365 -6.80 -16.59 1.80
N CYS A 366 -6.64 -16.01 3.00
CA CYS A 366 -6.57 -16.78 4.24
C CYS A 366 -7.88 -17.49 4.59
N ILE A 367 -9.02 -16.98 4.11
CA ILE A 367 -10.36 -17.57 4.32
C ILE A 367 -10.93 -18.26 3.07
N GLY A 368 -10.12 -18.46 2.03
CA GLY A 368 -10.49 -19.17 0.80
C GLY A 368 -11.44 -18.41 -0.13
N MET A 369 -11.58 -17.08 0.02
CA MET A 369 -12.41 -16.23 -0.85
C MET A 369 -11.64 -15.61 -2.02
N MET A 370 -10.31 -15.70 -2.02
CA MET A 370 -9.43 -15.18 -3.06
C MET A 370 -8.31 -16.20 -3.34
N PRO A 371 -7.75 -16.23 -4.57
CA PRO A 371 -6.62 -17.10 -4.88
C PRO A 371 -5.38 -16.68 -4.08
N ILE A 372 -4.46 -17.62 -3.85
CA ILE A 372 -3.22 -17.36 -3.10
C ILE A 372 -2.28 -16.52 -3.96
N THR A 373 -2.06 -15.25 -3.60
CA THR A 373 -1.18 -14.33 -4.32
C THR A 373 0.13 -14.03 -3.59
N GLY A 374 0.18 -14.25 -2.27
CA GLY A 374 1.33 -13.91 -1.43
C GLY A 374 1.49 -12.41 -1.19
N ILE A 375 0.41 -11.64 -1.24
CA ILE A 375 0.43 -10.20 -0.91
C ILE A 375 0.48 -10.03 0.61
N PRO A 376 1.49 -9.32 1.18
CA PRO A 376 1.57 -9.14 2.63
C PRO A 376 0.48 -8.22 3.16
N LEU A 377 -0.02 -8.49 4.36
CA LEU A 377 -0.99 -7.68 5.08
C LEU A 377 -0.31 -6.41 5.62
N PRO A 378 -0.73 -5.20 5.20
CA PRO A 378 -0.07 -3.95 5.58
C PRO A 378 0.06 -3.77 7.10
N PHE A 379 1.23 -3.37 7.59
CA PHE A 379 1.57 -3.15 9.02
C PHE A 379 1.57 -4.38 9.92
N ILE A 380 1.10 -5.54 9.46
CA ILE A 380 0.94 -6.76 10.27
C ILE A 380 1.94 -7.83 9.85
N SER A 381 2.05 -8.12 8.53
CA SER A 381 2.97 -9.14 8.03
C SER A 381 4.43 -8.85 8.37
N PHE A 382 5.20 -9.91 8.60
CA PHE A 382 6.64 -9.82 8.73
C PHE A 382 7.25 -9.38 7.40
N GLY A 383 8.10 -8.36 7.48
CA GLY A 383 8.85 -7.85 6.33
C GLY A 383 9.39 -6.45 6.64
N SER A 384 10.72 -6.34 6.80
CA SER A 384 11.34 -5.04 7.08
C SER A 384 11.10 -4.02 5.97
N SER A 385 11.16 -4.45 4.70
CA SER A 385 10.90 -3.59 3.53
C SER A 385 9.45 -3.11 3.49
N SER A 386 8.51 -4.04 3.61
CA SER A 386 7.07 -3.71 3.57
C SER A 386 6.75 -2.74 4.70
N MET A 387 7.20 -3.01 5.92
CA MET A 387 6.97 -2.13 7.07
C MET A 387 7.57 -0.72 6.86
N MET A 388 8.81 -0.62 6.34
CA MET A 388 9.43 0.67 6.03
C MET A 388 8.58 1.47 5.03
N ILE A 389 8.11 0.83 3.96
CA ILE A 389 7.33 1.51 2.92
C ILE A 389 5.92 1.83 3.40
N GLN A 390 5.29 0.98 4.20
CA GLN A 390 3.98 1.29 4.80
C GLN A 390 4.06 2.52 5.72
N LEU A 391 5.10 2.63 6.54
CA LEU A 391 5.31 3.82 7.39
C LEU A 391 5.68 5.05 6.57
N LEU A 392 6.50 4.91 5.53
CA LEU A 392 6.77 5.98 4.55
C LEU A 392 5.45 6.48 3.94
N THR A 393 4.55 5.59 3.56
CA THR A 393 3.23 5.91 3.01
C THR A 393 2.38 6.72 4.00
N VAL A 394 2.41 6.35 5.28
CA VAL A 394 1.78 7.15 6.34
C VAL A 394 2.40 8.55 6.42
N GLY A 395 3.73 8.66 6.33
CA GLY A 395 4.43 9.94 6.27
C GLY A 395 3.96 10.80 5.11
N ILE A 396 3.75 10.21 3.93
CA ILE A 396 3.18 10.85 2.74
C ILE A 396 1.77 11.39 3.05
N VAL A 397 0.87 10.57 3.58
CA VAL A 397 -0.49 10.98 3.94
C VAL A 397 -0.48 12.13 4.98
N GLN A 398 0.41 12.06 5.95
CA GLN A 398 0.58 13.11 6.96
C GLN A 398 1.18 14.40 6.36
N SER A 399 2.08 14.30 5.37
CA SER A 399 2.60 15.44 4.61
C SER A 399 1.47 16.12 3.81
N ILE A 400 0.64 15.34 3.13
CA ILE A 400 -0.54 15.83 2.40
C ILE A 400 -1.49 16.58 3.34
N TRP A 401 -1.74 16.03 4.52
CA TRP A 401 -2.55 16.71 5.53
C TRP A 401 -1.94 18.04 5.99
N ARG A 402 -0.64 18.07 6.20
CA ARG A 402 0.08 19.28 6.64
C ARG A 402 0.03 20.39 5.60
N HIS A 403 0.14 20.05 4.31
CA HIS A 403 0.18 20.98 3.20
C HIS A 403 -1.15 21.04 2.41
N ARG A 404 -2.28 20.62 3.02
CA ARG A 404 -3.58 20.46 2.37
C ARG A 404 -4.20 21.75 1.83
N SER A 405 -4.04 22.85 2.57
CA SER A 405 -4.44 24.18 2.13
C SER A 405 -3.22 24.85 1.54
N GLY A 406 -3.35 25.40 0.33
CA GLY A 406 -2.36 26.26 -0.26
C GLY A 406 -2.19 27.50 0.61
N ALA A 407 -1.50 27.39 1.72
CA ALA A 407 -1.02 28.58 2.41
C ALA A 407 -0.02 29.22 1.46
N ALA A 408 -0.48 30.26 0.80
CA ALA A 408 0.33 31.24 0.14
C ALA A 408 1.39 31.80 1.11
#